data_166ca2bef488d52129f142d61c5b4281
#
_entry.id   166ca2bef488d52129f142d61c5b4281
#
_cell.length_a   1.000
_cell.length_b   1.000
_cell.length_c   1.000
_cell.angle_alpha   90.00
_cell.angle_beta   90.00
_cell.angle_gamma   90.00
#
_symmetry.space_group_name_H-M   'P 1'
#
loop_
_entity.id
_entity.type
_entity.pdbx_description
1 polymer ?
#
loop_
_entity_poly.entity_id
_entity_poly.type
_entity_poly.pdbx_seq_one_letter_code
_entity_poly.pdbx_strand_id
1 'polypeptide(L)'
;NKFIQSCLCDEKGFIKAEFLLTNESGFEILVSESCLNILFDELNKFIKFYKLEMEISSREIFYKFFKKSDSADHIFSSSRLFFDIAPKASNHEALLTEEEFELNILLMGQFLFNYQDSSKHRPHDLGMDKSHVSFLKGCFRGQEVIARTEHLSKKKKEIIPIKSGDEANINSKKIKTLKEVFLNENIFKLVSFIPH
;
A
#
# COMPACT_ATOMS: atom_id res chain seq x y z
N ASN A 1 -6.69 -13.64 -8.26
CA ASN A 1 -5.58 -12.82 -7.74
C ASN A 1 -4.66 -13.73 -6.96
N LYS A 2 -3.41 -13.83 -7.37
CA LYS A 2 -2.37 -14.62 -6.69
C LYS A 2 -2.00 -14.03 -5.34
N PHE A 3 -2.16 -12.72 -5.14
CA PHE A 3 -1.70 -11.99 -3.97
C PHE A 3 -2.84 -11.29 -3.23
N ILE A 4 -2.74 -11.32 -1.92
CA ILE A 4 -3.59 -10.57 -1.00
C ILE A 4 -2.74 -9.43 -0.41
N GLN A 5 -3.17 -8.19 -0.59
CA GLN A 5 -2.59 -7.05 0.12
C GLN A 5 -3.01 -7.12 1.59
N SER A 6 -2.06 -6.87 2.48
CA SER A 6 -2.32 -6.88 3.92
C SER A 6 -1.39 -5.93 4.66
N CYS A 7 -1.72 -5.62 5.89
CA CYS A 7 -0.86 -4.85 6.77
C CYS A 7 -0.85 -5.44 8.18
N LEU A 8 0.31 -5.37 8.82
CA LEU A 8 0.47 -5.66 10.24
C LEU A 8 0.24 -4.37 11.02
N CYS A 9 -0.67 -4.40 12.00
CA CYS A 9 -0.95 -3.26 12.86
C CYS A 9 -0.53 -3.52 14.31
N ASP A 10 -0.32 -2.43 15.06
CA ASP A 10 -0.20 -2.47 16.52
C ASP A 10 -1.59 -2.49 17.20
N GLU A 11 -1.62 -2.54 18.54
CA GLU A 11 -2.85 -2.56 19.33
C GLU A 11 -3.69 -1.29 19.18
N LYS A 12 -3.07 -0.17 18.79
CA LYS A 12 -3.74 1.13 18.55
C LYS A 12 -4.21 1.28 17.10
N GLY A 13 -4.01 0.23 16.27
CA GLY A 13 -4.40 0.18 14.87
C GLY A 13 -3.46 0.95 13.94
N PHE A 14 -2.25 1.32 14.37
CA PHE A 14 -1.25 1.91 13.48
C PHE A 14 -0.53 0.82 12.69
N ILE A 15 -0.30 1.08 11.40
CA ILE A 15 0.40 0.16 10.50
C ILE A 15 1.87 0.10 10.90
N LYS A 16 2.36 -1.12 11.11
CA LYS A 16 3.78 -1.43 11.37
C LYS A 16 4.52 -1.78 10.09
N ALA A 17 3.88 -2.56 9.23
CA ALA A 17 4.39 -2.98 7.94
C ALA A 17 3.24 -3.28 6.99
N GLU A 18 3.46 -3.01 5.70
CA GLU A 18 2.62 -3.45 4.59
C GLU A 18 3.28 -4.64 3.92
N PHE A 19 2.49 -5.59 3.43
CA PHE A 19 2.99 -6.76 2.72
C PHE A 19 1.94 -7.38 1.80
N LEU A 20 2.43 -8.21 0.88
CA LEU A 20 1.60 -9.09 0.06
C LEU A 20 1.73 -10.51 0.55
N LEU A 21 0.63 -11.25 0.56
CA LEU A 21 0.57 -12.64 0.95
C LEU A 21 0.11 -13.49 -0.22
N THR A 22 0.79 -14.60 -0.47
CA THR A 22 0.35 -15.66 -1.39
C THR A 22 0.39 -17.03 -0.72
N ASN A 23 -0.36 -17.99 -1.28
CA ASN A 23 -0.42 -19.37 -0.82
C ASN A 23 -0.47 -20.34 -2.02
N GLU A 24 0.33 -20.12 -3.04
CA GLU A 24 0.33 -20.99 -4.22
C GLU A 24 1.17 -22.26 -4.02
N SER A 25 2.33 -22.12 -3.41
CA SER A 25 3.28 -23.23 -3.14
C SER A 25 3.70 -23.31 -1.67
N GLY A 26 2.89 -22.77 -0.79
CA GLY A 26 3.14 -22.49 0.61
C GLY A 26 2.90 -21.01 0.89
N PHE A 27 2.91 -20.61 2.15
CA PHE A 27 2.73 -19.20 2.50
C PHE A 27 4.02 -18.43 2.19
N GLU A 28 3.91 -17.47 1.29
CA GLU A 28 4.98 -16.52 1.00
C GLU A 28 4.52 -15.10 1.32
N ILE A 29 5.39 -14.33 1.96
CA ILE A 29 5.15 -12.94 2.31
C ILE A 29 6.17 -12.07 1.57
N LEU A 30 5.67 -11.13 0.78
CA LEU A 30 6.46 -10.14 0.07
C LEU A 30 6.36 -8.82 0.81
N VAL A 31 7.47 -8.31 1.25
CA VAL A 31 7.57 -7.08 2.04
C VAL A 31 8.73 -6.23 1.55
N SER A 32 8.64 -4.91 1.65
CA SER A 32 9.79 -4.06 1.34
C SER A 32 10.96 -4.39 2.28
N GLU A 33 12.17 -4.35 1.77
CA GLU A 33 13.39 -4.60 2.56
C GLU A 33 13.43 -3.74 3.81
N SER A 34 13.01 -2.48 3.70
CA SER A 34 12.96 -1.54 4.83
C SER A 34 12.05 -1.99 5.98
N CYS A 35 10.99 -2.76 5.69
CA CYS A 35 10.03 -3.25 6.69
C CYS A 35 10.27 -4.70 7.12
N LEU A 36 11.25 -5.38 6.49
CA LEU A 36 11.49 -6.80 6.69
C LEU A 36 11.71 -7.16 8.16
N ASN A 37 12.62 -6.45 8.84
CA ASN A 37 12.96 -6.75 10.23
C ASN A 37 11.76 -6.55 11.16
N ILE A 38 10.97 -5.49 10.96
CA ILE A 38 9.77 -5.26 11.78
C ILE A 38 8.78 -6.40 11.62
N LEU A 39 8.52 -6.81 10.38
CA LEU A 39 7.57 -7.88 10.10
C LEU A 39 8.08 -9.21 10.66
N PHE A 40 9.36 -9.51 10.43
CA PHE A 40 10.00 -10.73 10.91
C PHE A 40 9.94 -10.85 12.43
N ASP A 41 10.32 -9.80 13.15
CA ASP A 41 10.33 -9.78 14.61
C ASP A 41 8.92 -9.94 15.21
N GLU A 42 7.94 -9.28 14.61
CA GLU A 42 6.55 -9.39 15.08
C GLU A 42 5.96 -10.78 14.80
N LEU A 43 6.21 -11.35 13.63
CA LEU A 43 5.71 -12.69 13.29
C LEU A 43 6.43 -13.79 14.09
N ASN A 44 7.73 -13.64 14.34
CA ASN A 44 8.53 -14.64 15.05
C ASN A 44 8.04 -14.92 16.48
N LYS A 45 7.36 -13.95 17.10
CA LYS A 45 6.71 -14.13 18.42
C LYS A 45 5.63 -15.20 18.39
N PHE A 46 4.92 -15.33 17.28
CA PHE A 46 3.79 -16.25 17.08
C PHE A 46 4.23 -17.56 16.42
N ILE A 47 5.16 -17.51 15.48
CA ILE A 47 5.63 -18.66 14.71
C ILE A 47 6.14 -19.76 15.62
N LYS A 48 6.94 -19.40 16.63
CA LYS A 48 7.45 -20.36 17.63
C LYS A 48 6.32 -21.04 18.41
N PHE A 49 5.27 -20.29 18.73
CA PHE A 49 4.11 -20.84 19.45
C PHE A 49 3.35 -21.88 18.62
N TYR A 50 3.23 -21.64 17.32
CA TYR A 50 2.54 -22.54 16.38
C TYR A 50 3.47 -23.62 15.78
N LYS A 51 4.73 -23.72 16.22
CA LYS A 51 5.74 -24.66 15.69
C LYS A 51 5.89 -24.57 14.17
N LEU A 52 5.89 -23.37 13.64
CA LEU A 52 6.13 -23.06 12.24
C LEU A 52 7.60 -22.63 12.08
N GLU A 53 8.09 -22.76 10.87
CA GLU A 53 9.40 -22.26 10.45
C GLU A 53 9.21 -21.11 9.48
N MET A 54 10.05 -20.10 9.55
CA MET A 54 10.08 -18.96 8.65
C MET A 54 11.51 -18.69 8.22
N GLU A 55 11.70 -18.58 6.93
CA GLU A 55 12.99 -18.26 6.32
C GLU A 55 12.89 -16.98 5.48
N ILE A 56 13.99 -16.26 5.37
CA ILE A 56 14.10 -15.09 4.49
C ILE A 56 14.68 -15.57 3.17
N SER A 57 13.96 -15.34 2.08
CA SER A 57 14.41 -15.61 0.73
C SER A 57 14.99 -14.35 0.09
N SER A 58 16.12 -14.50 -0.61
CA SER A 58 16.79 -13.43 -1.36
C SER A 58 16.27 -13.27 -2.81
N ARG A 59 15.06 -13.78 -3.11
CA ARG A 59 14.49 -13.64 -4.45
C ARG A 59 14.15 -12.19 -4.75
N GLU A 60 14.61 -11.69 -5.88
CA GLU A 60 14.19 -10.39 -6.40
C GLU A 60 12.76 -10.48 -6.95
N ILE A 61 12.00 -9.40 -6.76
CA ILE A 61 10.61 -9.30 -7.18
C ILE A 61 10.50 -8.12 -8.13
N PHE A 62 9.92 -8.37 -9.28
CA PHE A 62 9.68 -7.36 -10.30
C PHE A 62 8.21 -7.01 -10.36
N TYR A 63 7.90 -5.72 -10.34
CA TYR A 63 6.56 -5.19 -10.54
C TYR A 63 6.36 -4.81 -11.99
N LYS A 64 5.26 -5.25 -12.59
CA LYS A 64 4.88 -4.88 -13.94
C LYS A 64 3.63 -4.01 -13.92
N PHE A 65 3.73 -2.82 -14.48
CA PHE A 65 2.60 -1.91 -14.62
C PHE A 65 1.93 -2.10 -15.98
N PHE A 66 0.62 -2.29 -15.98
CA PHE A 66 -0.16 -2.40 -17.20
C PHE A 66 -1.02 -1.15 -17.40
N LYS A 67 -0.87 -0.51 -18.55
CA LYS A 67 -1.84 0.49 -19.01
C LYS A 67 -3.10 -0.24 -19.45
N LYS A 68 -4.25 0.10 -18.89
CA LYS A 68 -5.54 -0.35 -19.43
C LYS A 68 -5.72 0.35 -20.78
N SER A 69 -5.71 -0.41 -21.87
CA SER A 69 -6.11 0.09 -23.17
C SER A 69 -7.61 0.31 -23.09
N ASP A 70 -8.05 1.53 -23.13
CA ASP A 70 -9.31 2.05 -23.61
C ASP A 70 -9.75 3.27 -22.80
N SER A 71 -9.87 4.36 -23.53
CA SER A 71 -10.35 5.70 -23.17
C SER A 71 -9.40 6.60 -22.38
N ALA A 72 -8.95 7.64 -23.09
CA ALA A 72 -8.06 8.70 -22.63
C ALA A 72 -8.63 9.59 -21.50
N ASP A 73 -9.87 9.35 -21.03
CA ASP A 73 -10.60 10.25 -20.16
C ASP A 73 -10.66 9.83 -18.69
N HIS A 74 -10.04 8.72 -18.30
CA HIS A 74 -10.00 8.27 -16.89
C HIS A 74 -8.58 7.93 -16.45
N ILE A 75 -7.72 8.94 -16.38
CA ILE A 75 -6.35 8.83 -15.85
C ILE A 75 -6.35 8.41 -14.37
N PHE A 76 -7.47 8.54 -13.65
CA PHE A 76 -7.59 8.33 -12.21
C PHE A 76 -8.58 7.24 -11.78
N SER A 77 -8.93 6.34 -12.67
CA SER A 77 -9.69 5.16 -12.26
C SER A 77 -8.77 4.21 -11.48
N SER A 78 -9.19 3.80 -10.29
CA SER A 78 -8.50 2.86 -9.40
C SER A 78 -8.06 1.59 -10.13
N SER A 79 -6.94 1.68 -10.83
CA SER A 79 -6.33 0.55 -11.51
C SER A 79 -5.75 -0.34 -10.43
N ARG A 80 -6.20 -1.59 -10.37
CA ARG A 80 -5.57 -2.58 -9.50
C ARG A 80 -4.15 -2.78 -10.00
N LEU A 81 -3.19 -2.64 -9.13
CA LEU A 81 -1.83 -3.03 -9.40
C LEU A 81 -1.81 -4.55 -9.60
N PHE A 82 -1.38 -5.00 -10.76
CA PHE A 82 -1.13 -6.41 -11.00
C PHE A 82 0.36 -6.64 -10.83
N PHE A 83 0.71 -7.50 -9.89
CA PHE A 83 2.08 -7.92 -9.69
C PHE A 83 2.29 -9.23 -10.44
N ASP A 84 3.33 -9.30 -11.23
CA ASP A 84 3.87 -10.57 -11.68
C ASP A 84 5.20 -10.78 -10.97
N ILE A 85 5.35 -11.93 -10.32
CA ILE A 85 6.62 -12.33 -9.73
C ILE A 85 7.39 -13.04 -10.81
N ALA A 86 8.29 -12.31 -11.47
CA ALA A 86 9.21 -12.90 -12.39
C ALA A 86 10.55 -13.18 -11.70
N PRO A 87 11.13 -14.36 -11.84
CA PRO A 87 12.46 -14.68 -11.29
C PRO A 87 13.59 -13.93 -12.00
N LYS A 88 13.32 -13.28 -13.14
CA LYS A 88 14.22 -12.38 -13.87
C LYS A 88 13.40 -11.35 -14.64
N ALA A 89 13.93 -10.13 -14.74
CA ALA A 89 13.47 -9.18 -15.75
C ALA A 89 13.66 -9.83 -17.14
N SER A 90 12.63 -9.74 -17.99
CA SER A 90 12.79 -10.19 -19.37
C SER A 90 13.79 -9.26 -20.07
N ASN A 91 14.68 -9.80 -20.89
CA ASN A 91 15.77 -9.06 -21.53
C ASN A 91 15.33 -7.91 -22.47
N HIS A 92 14.06 -7.62 -22.57
CA HIS A 92 13.45 -6.63 -23.47
C HIS A 92 12.56 -5.59 -22.78
N GLU A 93 12.42 -5.62 -21.46
CA GLU A 93 11.61 -4.63 -20.72
C GLU A 93 12.53 -3.58 -20.09
N ALA A 94 12.24 -2.31 -20.35
CA ALA A 94 12.93 -1.22 -19.67
C ALA A 94 12.56 -1.25 -18.18
N LEU A 95 13.58 -1.23 -17.32
CA LEU A 95 13.38 -1.08 -15.89
C LEU A 95 13.04 0.39 -15.59
N LEU A 96 12.05 0.61 -14.75
CA LEU A 96 11.74 1.93 -14.21
C LEU A 96 12.81 2.36 -13.21
N THR A 97 13.07 3.65 -13.12
CA THR A 97 13.82 4.21 -11.99
C THR A 97 12.96 4.12 -10.72
N GLU A 98 13.58 4.33 -9.56
CA GLU A 98 12.85 4.33 -8.27
C GLU A 98 11.79 5.42 -8.26
N GLU A 99 12.11 6.62 -8.77
CA GLU A 99 11.17 7.73 -8.85
C GLU A 99 9.99 7.44 -9.81
N GLU A 100 10.26 6.81 -10.95
CA GLU A 100 9.21 6.39 -11.88
C GLU A 100 8.30 5.32 -11.27
N PHE A 101 8.88 4.39 -10.52
CA PHE A 101 8.13 3.39 -9.78
C PHE A 101 7.23 4.04 -8.72
N GLU A 102 7.78 4.91 -7.86
CA GLU A 102 7.03 5.64 -6.84
C GLU A 102 5.92 6.48 -7.46
N LEU A 103 6.20 7.16 -8.59
CA LEU A 103 5.19 7.95 -9.30
C LEU A 103 4.05 7.08 -9.81
N ASN A 104 4.33 5.92 -10.39
CA ASN A 104 3.27 5.02 -10.86
C ASN A 104 2.36 4.56 -9.72
N ILE A 105 2.92 4.19 -8.56
CA ILE A 105 2.15 3.84 -7.36
C ILE A 105 1.28 5.03 -6.91
N LEU A 106 1.87 6.24 -6.86
CA LEU A 106 1.16 7.46 -6.47
C LEU A 106 0.01 7.78 -7.43
N LEU A 107 0.25 7.73 -8.75
CA LEU A 107 -0.76 7.99 -9.77
C LEU A 107 -1.94 7.00 -9.74
N MET A 108 -1.72 5.81 -9.20
CA MET A 108 -2.77 4.83 -8.93
C MET A 108 -3.57 5.14 -7.65
N GLY A 109 -3.29 6.25 -6.98
CA GLY A 109 -3.92 6.61 -5.72
C GLY A 109 -3.48 5.73 -4.54
N GLN A 110 -2.35 5.04 -4.67
CA GLN A 110 -1.82 4.14 -3.65
C GLN A 110 -0.66 4.80 -2.90
N PHE A 111 -0.53 4.45 -1.63
CA PHE A 111 0.57 4.87 -0.78
C PHE A 111 1.63 3.77 -0.75
N LEU A 112 2.86 4.09 -1.16
CA LEU A 112 3.99 3.18 -1.02
C LEU A 112 4.53 3.29 0.41
N PHE A 113 4.27 2.26 1.20
CA PHE A 113 4.64 2.20 2.61
C PHE A 113 6.10 1.78 2.79
N ASN A 114 6.82 2.45 3.67
CA ASN A 114 8.17 2.11 4.03
C ASN A 114 8.38 2.15 5.56
N TYR A 115 9.58 1.80 6.03
CA TYR A 115 9.92 1.82 7.45
C TYR A 115 9.62 3.15 8.15
N GLN A 116 9.87 4.28 7.47
CA GLN A 116 9.67 5.60 8.05
C GLN A 116 8.19 5.90 8.33
N ASP A 117 7.28 5.20 7.67
CA ASP A 117 5.84 5.34 7.84
C ASP A 117 5.30 4.47 8.99
N SER A 118 6.12 3.55 9.49
CA SER A 118 5.74 2.63 10.57
C SER A 118 5.22 3.39 11.79
N SER A 119 4.08 2.96 12.31
CA SER A 119 3.41 3.52 13.48
C SER A 119 2.94 4.98 13.35
N LYS A 120 2.85 5.53 12.12
CA LYS A 120 2.38 6.90 11.88
C LYS A 120 0.96 6.98 11.35
N HIS A 121 0.49 5.95 10.67
CA HIS A 121 -0.78 5.95 9.95
C HIS A 121 -1.62 4.73 10.30
N ARG A 122 -2.94 4.91 10.29
CA ARG A 122 -3.90 3.79 10.29
C ARG A 122 -4.32 3.45 8.86
N PRO A 123 -4.87 2.26 8.59
CA PRO A 123 -5.31 1.88 7.24
C PRO A 123 -6.21 2.93 6.57
N HIS A 124 -7.17 3.49 7.29
CA HIS A 124 -8.07 4.53 6.79
C HIS A 124 -7.37 5.85 6.44
N ASP A 125 -6.22 6.13 7.02
CA ASP A 125 -5.47 7.35 6.73
C ASP A 125 -4.79 7.30 5.36
N LEU A 126 -4.53 6.08 4.86
CA LEU A 126 -3.83 5.80 3.61
C LEU A 126 -4.72 5.13 2.55
N GLY A 127 -6.04 5.02 2.78
CA GLY A 127 -6.97 4.33 1.87
C GLY A 127 -6.80 2.81 1.80
N MET A 128 -6.06 2.23 2.74
CA MET A 128 -5.76 0.80 2.81
C MET A 128 -6.87 -0.02 3.49
N ASP A 129 -7.87 0.63 4.07
CA ASP A 129 -9.01 -0.02 4.75
C ASP A 129 -9.78 -0.98 3.84
N LYS A 130 -9.85 -0.70 2.54
CA LYS A 130 -10.60 -1.52 1.57
C LYS A 130 -9.79 -2.65 0.93
N SER A 131 -8.48 -2.49 0.87
CA SER A 131 -7.59 -3.42 0.15
C SER A 131 -6.75 -4.29 1.09
N HIS A 132 -6.36 -3.77 2.26
CA HIS A 132 -5.43 -4.42 3.18
C HIS A 132 -6.10 -4.96 4.44
N VAL A 133 -7.36 -4.60 4.70
CA VAL A 133 -8.11 -5.02 5.89
C VAL A 133 -9.35 -5.81 5.49
N SER A 134 -9.55 -6.97 6.09
CA SER A 134 -10.80 -7.72 5.98
C SER A 134 -11.55 -7.64 7.31
N PHE A 135 -12.75 -7.10 7.29
CA PHE A 135 -13.64 -7.06 8.45
C PHE A 135 -14.44 -8.35 8.63
N LEU A 136 -14.33 -9.28 7.66
CA LEU A 136 -15.02 -10.57 7.69
C LEU A 136 -14.15 -11.70 8.26
N LYS A 137 -12.86 -11.45 8.48
CA LYS A 137 -11.95 -12.43 9.10
C LYS A 137 -12.05 -12.42 10.62
N GLY A 138 -11.44 -13.41 11.27
CA GLY A 138 -11.31 -13.48 12.73
C GLY A 138 -10.56 -12.28 13.32
N CYS A 139 -10.47 -12.24 14.65
CA CYS A 139 -9.82 -11.13 15.37
C CYS A 139 -8.39 -10.90 14.92
N PHE A 140 -8.00 -9.63 14.84
CA PHE A 140 -6.66 -9.20 14.51
C PHE A 140 -6.24 -8.02 15.39
N ARG A 141 -4.94 -7.81 15.50
CA ARG A 141 -4.36 -6.77 16.35
C ARG A 141 -4.78 -5.37 15.87
N GLY A 142 -5.27 -4.54 16.79
CA GLY A 142 -5.80 -3.19 16.47
C GLY A 142 -7.22 -3.17 15.91
N GLN A 143 -7.88 -4.33 15.79
CA GLN A 143 -9.21 -4.44 15.17
C GLN A 143 -10.25 -3.50 15.80
N GLU A 144 -10.27 -3.36 17.12
CA GLU A 144 -11.28 -2.52 17.78
C GLU A 144 -11.24 -1.08 17.26
N VAL A 145 -10.06 -0.49 17.17
CA VAL A 145 -9.90 0.90 16.70
C VAL A 145 -10.19 1.01 15.21
N ILE A 146 -9.70 0.06 14.41
CA ILE A 146 -9.89 0.05 12.95
C ILE A 146 -11.37 -0.15 12.61
N ALA A 147 -12.05 -1.12 13.24
CA ALA A 147 -13.47 -1.36 13.02
C ALA A 147 -14.35 -0.20 13.51
N ARG A 148 -14.00 0.40 14.65
CA ARG A 148 -14.70 1.61 15.13
C ARG A 148 -14.61 2.74 14.11
N THR A 149 -13.44 2.97 13.53
CA THR A 149 -13.25 3.98 12.49
C THR A 149 -14.11 3.66 11.26
N GLU A 150 -14.15 2.41 10.80
CA GLU A 150 -14.95 2.00 9.65
C GLU A 150 -16.45 2.21 9.86
N HIS A 151 -16.97 1.84 11.02
CA HIS A 151 -18.42 1.84 11.27
C HIS A 151 -18.97 3.15 11.83
N LEU A 152 -18.17 3.91 12.57
CA LEU A 152 -18.64 5.13 13.24
C LEU A 152 -18.24 6.43 12.53
N SER A 153 -17.32 6.40 11.60
CA SER A 153 -16.90 7.58 10.85
C SER A 153 -18.00 8.00 9.87
N LYS A 154 -18.63 9.16 10.14
CA LYS A 154 -19.69 9.73 9.28
C LYS A 154 -19.16 10.25 7.95
N LYS A 155 -17.89 10.65 7.89
CA LYS A 155 -17.23 11.19 6.70
C LYS A 155 -15.95 10.37 6.46
N LYS A 156 -15.87 9.75 5.29
CA LYS A 156 -14.67 9.02 4.88
C LYS A 156 -13.71 9.98 4.19
N LYS A 157 -12.42 9.76 4.41
CA LYS A 157 -11.36 10.46 3.68
C LYS A 157 -11.31 9.94 2.26
N GLU A 158 -11.10 10.85 1.32
CA GLU A 158 -10.72 10.51 -0.05
C GLU A 158 -9.22 10.73 -0.22
N ILE A 159 -8.61 9.90 -1.03
CA ILE A 159 -7.19 9.93 -1.35
C ILE A 159 -7.05 9.94 -2.85
N ILE A 160 -6.44 10.99 -3.37
CA ILE A 160 -6.24 11.16 -4.82
C ILE A 160 -4.83 11.65 -5.13
N PRO A 161 -4.29 11.27 -6.28
CA PRO A 161 -3.09 11.88 -6.82
C PRO A 161 -3.42 13.21 -7.47
N ILE A 162 -2.55 14.19 -7.30
CA ILE A 162 -2.62 15.50 -7.96
C ILE A 162 -1.24 15.92 -8.44
N LYS A 163 -1.18 16.82 -9.43
CA LYS A 163 0.02 17.61 -9.71
C LYS A 163 0.06 18.81 -8.77
N SER A 164 1.23 19.22 -8.35
CA SER A 164 1.41 20.42 -7.51
C SER A 164 0.86 21.67 -8.23
N GLY A 165 0.02 22.41 -7.55
CA GLY A 165 -0.73 23.53 -8.11
C GLY A 165 -2.21 23.24 -8.36
N ASP A 166 -2.61 21.97 -8.42
CA ASP A 166 -4.03 21.58 -8.66
C ASP A 166 -4.85 21.49 -7.36
N GLU A 167 -4.26 21.82 -6.21
CA GLU A 167 -4.95 21.76 -4.89
C GLU A 167 -6.24 22.60 -4.85
N ALA A 168 -6.28 23.69 -5.61
CA ALA A 168 -7.45 24.57 -5.68
C ALA A 168 -8.69 23.89 -6.30
N ASN A 169 -8.50 22.84 -7.07
CA ASN A 169 -9.58 22.08 -7.71
C ASN A 169 -10.29 21.12 -6.73
N ILE A 170 -9.73 20.94 -5.52
CA ILE A 170 -10.30 20.05 -4.52
C ILE A 170 -11.30 20.83 -3.65
N ASN A 171 -12.55 20.41 -3.70
CA ASN A 171 -13.62 21.00 -2.86
C ASN A 171 -13.50 20.53 -1.41
N SER A 172 -12.49 21.04 -0.70
CA SER A 172 -12.28 20.75 0.72
C SER A 172 -11.55 21.89 1.42
N LYS A 173 -11.93 22.14 2.67
CA LYS A 173 -11.27 23.15 3.52
C LYS A 173 -9.92 22.73 4.04
N LYS A 174 -9.61 21.42 4.04
CA LYS A 174 -8.39 20.88 4.62
C LYS A 174 -7.88 19.71 3.79
N ILE A 175 -6.77 19.96 3.14
CA ILE A 175 -6.04 18.96 2.36
C ILE A 175 -4.76 18.61 3.12
N LYS A 176 -4.46 17.31 3.23
CA LYS A 176 -3.22 16.80 3.82
C LYS A 176 -2.42 16.06 2.76
N THR A 177 -1.21 16.50 2.50
CA THR A 177 -0.26 15.75 1.67
C THR A 177 0.23 14.51 2.44
N LEU A 178 0.14 13.36 1.81
CA LEU A 178 0.60 12.07 2.35
C LEU A 178 1.98 11.72 1.81
N LYS A 179 2.21 11.91 0.51
CA LYS A 179 3.45 11.60 -0.19
C LYS A 179 3.68 12.61 -1.31
N GLU A 180 4.96 12.91 -1.61
CA GLU A 180 5.38 13.71 -2.76
C GLU A 180 6.41 12.92 -3.56
N VAL A 181 6.33 13.01 -4.89
CA VAL A 181 7.28 12.42 -5.83
C VAL A 181 7.71 13.49 -6.83
N PHE A 182 9.00 13.59 -7.06
CA PHE A 182 9.62 14.54 -8.00
C PHE A 182 10.06 13.81 -9.26
N LEU A 183 9.56 14.23 -10.41
CA LEU A 183 9.99 13.68 -11.70
C LEU A 183 9.99 14.77 -12.78
N ASN A 184 11.11 14.94 -13.49
CA ASN A 184 11.24 15.87 -14.62
C ASN A 184 10.68 17.26 -14.32
N GLU A 185 11.18 17.90 -13.25
CA GLU A 185 10.77 19.25 -12.78
C GLU A 185 9.31 19.36 -12.32
N ASN A 186 8.56 18.28 -12.31
CA ASN A 186 7.20 18.26 -11.80
C ASN A 186 7.16 17.63 -10.41
N ILE A 187 6.22 18.14 -9.61
CA ILE A 187 5.92 17.58 -8.28
C ILE A 187 4.53 16.96 -8.34
N PHE A 188 4.44 15.69 -8.00
CA PHE A 188 3.19 14.97 -7.86
C PHE A 188 2.94 14.66 -6.39
N LYS A 189 1.69 14.75 -5.96
CA LYS A 189 1.31 14.57 -4.56
C LYS A 189 0.18 13.57 -4.44
N LEU A 190 0.29 12.69 -3.47
CA LEU A 190 -0.85 11.93 -2.97
C LEU A 190 -1.46 12.72 -1.82
N VAL A 191 -2.71 13.13 -1.95
CA VAL A 191 -3.38 13.97 -0.95
C VAL A 191 -4.60 13.28 -0.37
N SER A 192 -4.86 13.56 0.90
CA SER A 192 -6.04 13.11 1.63
C SER A 192 -6.89 14.30 2.05
N PHE A 193 -8.20 14.20 1.86
CA PHE A 193 -9.15 15.23 2.27
C PHE A 193 -10.50 14.61 2.64
N ILE A 194 -11.35 15.40 3.28
CA ILE A 194 -12.75 15.06 3.54
C ILE A 194 -13.60 15.91 2.61
N PRO A 195 -14.33 15.31 1.66
CA PRO A 195 -15.23 16.08 0.77
C PRO A 195 -16.36 16.74 1.58
N HIS A 196 -16.83 17.86 1.05
CA HIS A 196 -17.94 18.63 1.66
C HIS A 196 -19.29 17.96 1.54
#